data_33834835c8ec0ab120e12b8ff336e83e
#
_entry.id   33834835c8ec0ab120e12b8ff336e83e
#
_cell.length_a   1.000
_cell.length_b   1.000
_cell.length_c   1.000
_cell.angle_alpha   90.00
_cell.angle_beta   90.00
_cell.angle_gamma   90.00
#
_symmetry.space_group_name_H-M   'P 1'
#
loop_
_entity.id
_entity.type
_entity.pdbx_description
1 polymer ?
#
loop_
_entity_poly.entity_id
_entity_poly.type
_entity_poly.pdbx_seq_one_letter_code
_entity_poly.pdbx_strand_id
1 'polypeptide(L)'
;MRIVLSLLLLLLTSASAYAQTLQIERIDVLEHGIYTADESNCSRDAQGILTCVRSNVRLAAATWTIPAQHGVHFGLRFRVIGVPNGTPISLKRVLIYPPAGLHPPSPAPPISRREAAYSANVGEVQGYDYAFDDPWELVPGPWTLQYWYGDRKLLEQTFTVVNQ
;
A
#
# COMPACT_ATOMS: atom_id res chain seq x y z
N MET A 1 57.68 17.21 51.97
CA MET A 1 57.37 16.58 50.65
C MET A 1 55.89 16.27 50.65
N ARG A 2 55.08 17.16 50.08
CA ARG A 2 53.58 17.06 50.07
C ARG A 2 53.13 16.46 48.74
N ILE A 3 52.58 15.29 48.79
CA ILE A 3 52.00 14.62 47.66
C ILE A 3 50.54 15.09 47.54
N VAL A 4 50.23 15.87 46.49
CA VAL A 4 48.87 16.28 46.15
C VAL A 4 48.25 15.19 45.29
N LEU A 5 47.29 14.47 45.83
CA LEU A 5 46.54 13.42 45.12
C LEU A 5 45.37 14.10 44.41
N SER A 6 45.50 14.38 43.09
CA SER A 6 44.41 14.92 42.27
C SER A 6 43.43 13.80 41.89
N LEU A 7 42.25 13.80 42.52
CA LEU A 7 41.16 12.89 42.20
C LEU A 7 40.40 13.44 41.00
N LEU A 8 40.64 12.86 39.82
CA LEU A 8 39.94 13.18 38.59
C LEU A 8 38.58 12.45 38.57
N LEU A 9 37.52 13.18 38.88
CA LEU A 9 36.15 12.67 38.87
C LEU A 9 35.65 12.64 37.42
N LEU A 10 35.67 11.47 36.79
CA LEU A 10 35.06 11.23 35.47
C LEU A 10 33.53 11.21 35.64
N LEU A 11 32.87 12.28 35.29
CA LEU A 11 31.41 12.34 35.11
C LEU A 11 31.03 11.55 33.85
N LEU A 12 30.62 10.31 33.99
CA LEU A 12 29.97 9.51 32.97
C LEU A 12 28.54 10.05 32.78
N THR A 13 28.36 10.94 31.82
CA THR A 13 27.02 11.34 31.35
C THR A 13 26.45 10.19 30.52
N SER A 14 25.63 9.34 31.12
CA SER A 14 24.81 8.35 30.40
C SER A 14 23.75 9.09 29.59
N ALA A 15 24.00 9.25 28.30
CA ALA A 15 22.99 9.70 27.36
C ALA A 15 21.92 8.59 27.24
N SER A 16 20.80 8.77 27.92
CA SER A 16 19.61 7.92 27.73
C SER A 16 19.10 8.14 26.31
N ALA A 17 19.38 7.20 25.40
CA ALA A 17 18.75 7.18 24.10
C ALA A 17 17.27 6.85 24.32
N TYR A 18 16.39 7.84 24.24
CA TYR A 18 14.96 7.60 24.19
C TYR A 18 14.63 6.93 22.86
N ALA A 19 14.34 5.64 22.89
CA ALA A 19 13.78 4.94 21.74
C ALA A 19 12.42 5.58 21.43
N GLN A 20 12.33 6.22 20.28
CA GLN A 20 11.08 6.85 19.83
C GLN A 20 10.06 5.75 19.55
N THR A 21 8.95 5.75 20.29
CA THR A 21 7.86 4.77 20.12
C THR A 21 7.21 4.96 18.75
N LEU A 22 7.01 3.87 18.04
CA LEU A 22 6.33 3.88 16.75
C LEU A 22 4.89 4.42 16.91
N GLN A 23 4.61 5.49 16.20
CA GLN A 23 3.28 6.10 16.12
C GLN A 23 2.90 6.32 14.67
N ILE A 24 1.79 5.73 14.24
CA ILE A 24 1.24 5.92 12.90
C ILE A 24 0.03 6.85 13.02
N GLU A 25 0.07 7.97 12.30
CA GLU A 25 -0.99 8.97 12.36
C GLU A 25 -2.06 8.72 11.29
N ARG A 26 -1.67 8.77 10.01
CA ARG A 26 -2.57 8.69 8.85
C ARG A 26 -1.83 8.24 7.59
N ILE A 27 -2.59 8.11 6.53
CA ILE A 27 -2.06 7.97 5.16
C ILE A 27 -2.49 9.18 4.35
N ASP A 28 -1.53 9.82 3.69
CA ASP A 28 -1.77 10.90 2.73
C ASP A 28 -1.70 10.34 1.31
N VAL A 29 -2.76 10.53 0.52
CA VAL A 29 -2.78 10.18 -0.91
C VAL A 29 -2.06 11.29 -1.67
N LEU A 30 -1.07 10.92 -2.45
CA LEU A 30 -0.24 11.83 -3.24
C LEU A 30 -0.69 11.90 -4.71
N GLU A 31 -1.03 10.73 -5.27
CA GLU A 31 -1.49 10.58 -6.64
C GLU A 31 -2.53 9.47 -6.72
N HIS A 32 -3.43 9.55 -7.66
CA HIS A 32 -4.42 8.52 -7.96
C HIS A 32 -4.82 8.56 -9.43
N GLY A 33 -5.24 7.44 -9.98
CA GLY A 33 -5.75 7.41 -11.34
C GLY A 33 -5.30 6.20 -12.14
N ILE A 34 -5.16 6.42 -13.44
CA ILE A 34 -4.68 5.44 -14.40
C ILE A 34 -3.16 5.56 -14.52
N TYR A 35 -2.49 4.42 -14.49
CA TYR A 35 -1.04 4.33 -14.60
C TYR A 35 -0.62 3.52 -15.83
N THR A 36 0.60 3.76 -16.28
CA THR A 36 1.35 2.86 -17.17
C THR A 36 2.48 2.23 -16.39
N ALA A 37 2.79 0.98 -16.67
CA ALA A 37 3.89 0.26 -16.06
C ALA A 37 4.46 -0.78 -17.03
N ASP A 38 5.73 -1.12 -16.83
CA ASP A 38 6.32 -2.31 -17.43
C ASP A 38 6.11 -3.48 -16.47
N GLU A 39 5.67 -4.62 -16.98
CA GLU A 39 5.38 -5.82 -16.20
C GLU A 39 6.39 -6.93 -16.47
N SER A 40 6.78 -7.64 -15.42
CA SER A 40 7.67 -8.79 -15.49
C SER A 40 7.37 -9.77 -14.34
N ASN A 41 7.90 -11.00 -14.44
CA ASN A 41 7.79 -12.03 -13.40
C ASN A 41 6.36 -12.20 -12.88
N CYS A 42 5.43 -12.38 -13.81
CA CYS A 42 4.01 -12.54 -13.52
C CYS A 42 3.71 -13.95 -13.01
N SER A 43 2.84 -14.05 -12.02
CA SER A 43 2.31 -15.31 -11.50
C SER A 43 0.85 -15.17 -11.11
N ARG A 44 0.08 -16.26 -11.16
CA ARG A 44 -1.31 -16.29 -10.71
C ARG A 44 -1.39 -16.82 -9.28
N ASP A 45 -2.22 -16.17 -8.48
CA ASP A 45 -2.52 -16.67 -7.15
C ASP A 45 -3.57 -17.81 -7.18
N ALA A 46 -3.93 -18.32 -5.99
CA ALA A 46 -4.90 -19.41 -5.85
C ALA A 46 -6.31 -19.04 -6.35
N GLN A 47 -6.62 -17.76 -6.46
CA GLN A 47 -7.88 -17.24 -7.01
C GLN A 47 -7.81 -17.00 -8.52
N GLY A 48 -6.66 -17.19 -9.15
CA GLY A 48 -6.43 -16.99 -10.57
C GLY A 48 -6.09 -15.55 -10.95
N ILE A 49 -5.96 -14.65 -9.99
CA ILE A 49 -5.59 -13.24 -10.23
C ILE A 49 -4.10 -13.16 -10.57
N LEU A 50 -3.78 -12.49 -11.67
CA LEU A 50 -2.41 -12.25 -12.09
C LEU A 50 -1.75 -11.21 -11.15
N THR A 51 -0.50 -11.47 -10.80
CA THR A 51 0.34 -10.53 -10.04
C THR A 51 1.69 -10.46 -10.72
N CYS A 52 2.10 -9.25 -11.10
CA CYS A 52 3.37 -8.99 -11.77
C CYS A 52 4.27 -8.08 -10.92
N VAL A 53 5.57 -8.19 -11.12
CA VAL A 53 6.52 -7.15 -10.70
C VAL A 53 6.40 -6.00 -11.68
N ARG A 54 6.16 -4.80 -11.17
CA ARG A 54 5.99 -3.59 -11.98
C ARG A 54 7.17 -2.64 -11.83
N SER A 55 7.59 -2.07 -12.94
CA SER A 55 8.64 -1.05 -13.01
C SER A 55 8.18 0.11 -13.90
N ASN A 56 8.90 1.22 -13.88
CA ASN A 56 8.59 2.42 -14.68
C ASN A 56 7.15 2.92 -14.52
N VAL A 57 6.56 2.74 -13.33
CA VAL A 57 5.19 3.13 -13.03
C VAL A 57 5.03 4.64 -13.13
N ARG A 58 4.12 5.11 -14.00
CA ARG A 58 3.86 6.53 -14.26
C ARG A 58 2.36 6.81 -14.29
N LEU A 59 1.96 7.92 -13.68
CA LEU A 59 0.57 8.40 -13.77
C LEU A 59 0.29 8.87 -15.21
N ALA A 60 -0.67 8.24 -15.86
CA ALA A 60 -1.14 8.60 -17.19
C ALA A 60 -2.32 9.59 -17.14
N ALA A 61 -3.24 9.40 -16.17
CA ALA A 61 -4.39 10.28 -15.97
C ALA A 61 -4.81 10.31 -14.49
N ALA A 62 -4.95 11.49 -13.93
CA ALA A 62 -5.48 11.68 -12.58
C ALA A 62 -7.02 11.63 -12.63
N THR A 63 -7.61 10.53 -12.17
CA THR A 63 -9.05 10.29 -12.23
C THR A 63 -9.49 9.24 -11.22
N TRP A 64 -10.74 9.32 -10.76
CA TRP A 64 -11.42 8.27 -10.00
C TRP A 64 -12.34 7.41 -10.86
N THR A 65 -12.51 7.77 -12.14
CA THR A 65 -13.33 7.03 -13.09
C THR A 65 -12.44 6.22 -14.02
N ILE A 66 -12.57 4.90 -13.99
CA ILE A 66 -11.69 3.96 -14.66
C ILE A 66 -12.48 3.21 -15.74
N PRO A 67 -12.03 3.20 -17.01
CA PRO A 67 -12.68 2.39 -18.04
C PRO A 67 -12.45 0.90 -17.76
N ALA A 68 -13.52 0.09 -17.87
CA ALA A 68 -13.45 -1.36 -17.81
C ALA A 68 -12.81 -1.91 -19.10
N GLN A 69 -11.49 -1.81 -19.21
CA GLN A 69 -10.73 -2.17 -20.38
C GLN A 69 -9.50 -3.01 -19.99
N HIS A 70 -9.26 -4.09 -20.73
CA HIS A 70 -8.07 -4.92 -20.57
C HIS A 70 -6.77 -4.11 -20.68
N GLY A 71 -5.84 -4.38 -19.79
CA GLY A 71 -4.54 -3.70 -19.71
C GLY A 71 -4.56 -2.33 -19.04
N VAL A 72 -5.70 -1.86 -18.54
CA VAL A 72 -5.76 -0.63 -17.74
C VAL A 72 -5.27 -0.92 -16.33
N HIS A 73 -4.28 -0.15 -15.90
CA HIS A 73 -3.79 -0.14 -14.53
C HIS A 73 -4.37 1.07 -13.79
N PHE A 74 -4.89 0.89 -12.59
CA PHE A 74 -5.39 1.99 -11.78
C PHE A 74 -5.05 1.80 -10.30
N GLY A 75 -4.88 2.91 -9.60
CA GLY A 75 -4.48 2.84 -8.21
C GLY A 75 -4.09 4.18 -7.63
N LEU A 76 -3.22 4.15 -6.63
CA LEU A 76 -2.78 5.37 -5.96
C LEU A 76 -1.34 5.26 -5.45
N ARG A 77 -0.71 6.43 -5.29
CA ARG A 77 0.51 6.62 -4.51
C ARG A 77 0.19 7.33 -3.23
N PHE A 78 0.82 6.91 -2.16
CA PHE A 78 0.54 7.41 -0.83
C PHE A 78 1.79 7.45 0.05
N ARG A 79 1.68 8.13 1.17
CA ARG A 79 2.70 8.16 2.22
C ARG A 79 2.07 7.88 3.57
N VAL A 80 2.69 6.99 4.34
CA VAL A 80 2.32 6.77 5.73
C VAL A 80 2.97 7.85 6.59
N ILE A 81 2.16 8.61 7.29
CA ILE A 81 2.61 9.66 8.20
C ILE A 81 2.69 9.09 9.61
N GLY A 82 3.85 9.25 10.22
CA GLY A 82 4.15 8.71 11.54
C GLY A 82 5.61 8.91 11.94
N VAL A 83 6.00 8.36 13.08
CA VAL A 83 7.36 8.42 13.62
C VAL A 83 7.74 7.06 14.24
N PRO A 84 9.01 6.66 14.21
CA PRO A 84 10.14 7.26 13.50
C PRO A 84 10.05 7.06 11.98
N ASN A 85 10.60 8.02 11.23
CA ASN A 85 10.69 7.94 9.78
C ASN A 85 11.56 6.75 9.35
N GLY A 86 11.24 6.11 8.21
CA GLY A 86 11.96 4.94 7.70
C GLY A 86 11.62 3.63 8.41
N THR A 87 10.79 3.65 9.46
CA THR A 87 10.44 2.43 10.18
C THR A 87 9.58 1.52 9.32
N PRO A 88 9.98 0.23 9.13
CA PRO A 88 9.18 -0.73 8.39
C PRO A 88 7.93 -1.11 9.20
N ILE A 89 6.78 -1.11 8.52
CA ILE A 89 5.48 -1.50 9.08
C ILE A 89 4.76 -2.46 8.15
N SER A 90 3.85 -3.23 8.73
CA SER A 90 2.91 -4.05 7.97
C SER A 90 1.51 -3.44 8.06
N LEU A 91 0.94 -3.09 6.92
CA LEU A 91 -0.43 -2.68 6.77
C LEU A 91 -1.26 -3.88 6.29
N LYS A 92 -2.53 -3.93 6.65
CA LYS A 92 -3.50 -4.79 5.99
C LYS A 92 -4.13 -4.00 4.83
N ARG A 93 -3.89 -4.44 3.61
CA ARG A 93 -4.56 -3.93 2.42
C ARG A 93 -5.83 -4.72 2.18
N VAL A 94 -6.93 -4.03 1.94
CA VAL A 94 -8.22 -4.62 1.60
C VAL A 94 -8.70 -4.02 0.29
N LEU A 95 -9.04 -4.87 -0.65
CA LEU A 95 -9.70 -4.49 -1.91
C LEU A 95 -11.11 -5.07 -1.89
N ILE A 96 -12.11 -4.20 -2.02
CA ILE A 96 -13.53 -4.56 -2.08
C ILE A 96 -13.99 -4.32 -3.51
N TYR A 97 -14.51 -5.38 -4.13
CA TYR A 97 -14.99 -5.37 -5.49
C TYR A 97 -16.46 -4.92 -5.57
N PRO A 98 -16.97 -4.58 -6.77
CA PRO A 98 -18.38 -4.28 -6.97
C PRO A 98 -19.30 -5.38 -6.41
N PRO A 99 -20.56 -5.09 -6.10
CA PRO A 99 -21.50 -6.07 -5.52
C PRO A 99 -21.67 -7.37 -6.34
N ALA A 100 -21.47 -7.31 -7.65
CA ALA A 100 -21.47 -8.50 -8.50
C ALA A 100 -20.32 -9.47 -8.17
N GLY A 101 -19.20 -8.98 -7.61
CA GLY A 101 -17.98 -9.73 -7.40
C GLY A 101 -17.22 -10.02 -8.70
N LEU A 102 -16.00 -10.54 -8.56
CA LEU A 102 -15.23 -11.06 -9.68
C LEU A 102 -15.54 -12.56 -9.85
N HIS A 103 -15.70 -13.00 -11.10
CA HIS A 103 -16.03 -14.38 -11.44
C HIS A 103 -14.88 -15.03 -12.23
N PRO A 104 -13.78 -15.46 -11.55
CA PRO A 104 -12.70 -16.17 -12.24
C PRO A 104 -13.22 -17.45 -12.87
N PRO A 105 -12.58 -17.98 -13.93
CA PRO A 105 -12.97 -19.21 -14.60
C PRO A 105 -12.66 -20.44 -13.72
N SER A 106 -13.36 -20.57 -12.63
CA SER A 106 -13.21 -21.59 -11.58
C SER A 106 -14.58 -21.92 -11.02
N PRO A 107 -14.82 -23.13 -10.49
CA PRO A 107 -16.04 -23.45 -9.74
C PRO A 107 -16.11 -22.72 -8.39
N ALA A 108 -15.12 -21.89 -8.02
CA ALA A 108 -15.10 -21.12 -6.79
C ALA A 108 -16.19 -20.02 -6.80
N PRO A 109 -16.70 -19.62 -5.61
CA PRO A 109 -17.67 -18.53 -5.51
C PRO A 109 -17.05 -17.21 -5.98
N PRO A 110 -17.89 -16.22 -6.36
CA PRO A 110 -17.43 -14.88 -6.72
C PRO A 110 -16.56 -14.26 -5.63
N ILE A 111 -15.51 -13.55 -6.04
CA ILE A 111 -14.62 -12.86 -5.13
C ILE A 111 -15.19 -11.45 -4.89
N SER A 112 -15.73 -11.20 -3.72
CA SER A 112 -16.24 -9.88 -3.33
C SER A 112 -15.20 -9.02 -2.61
N ARG A 113 -14.13 -9.66 -2.07
CA ARG A 113 -13.12 -9.00 -1.25
C ARG A 113 -11.81 -9.78 -1.27
N ARG A 114 -10.68 -9.04 -1.25
CA ARG A 114 -9.35 -9.61 -1.01
C ARG A 114 -8.65 -8.84 0.10
N GLU A 115 -7.89 -9.57 0.90
CA GLU A 115 -7.02 -9.01 1.93
C GLU A 115 -5.60 -9.53 1.73
N ALA A 116 -4.63 -8.66 1.97
CA ALA A 116 -3.22 -9.01 1.92
C ALA A 116 -2.42 -8.15 2.88
N ALA A 117 -1.32 -8.68 3.39
CA ALA A 117 -0.30 -7.87 4.03
C ALA A 117 0.38 -6.96 3.00
N TYR A 118 0.70 -5.74 3.40
CA TYR A 118 1.38 -4.76 2.59
C TYR A 118 2.51 -4.12 3.41
N SER A 119 3.75 -4.35 2.99
CA SER A 119 4.92 -3.77 3.64
C SER A 119 5.10 -2.33 3.19
N ALA A 120 5.28 -1.42 4.13
CA ALA A 120 5.52 -0.01 3.89
C ALA A 120 6.58 0.52 4.87
N ASN A 121 7.22 1.63 4.52
CA ASN A 121 8.09 2.36 5.44
C ASN A 121 7.43 3.71 5.76
N VAL A 122 7.46 4.08 7.03
CA VAL A 122 6.96 5.38 7.49
C VAL A 122 7.68 6.52 6.77
N GLY A 123 6.93 7.48 6.23
CA GLY A 123 7.47 8.66 5.54
C GLY A 123 7.86 8.45 4.08
N GLU A 124 7.98 7.22 3.60
CA GLU A 124 8.32 6.92 2.21
C GLU A 124 7.08 6.90 1.31
N VAL A 125 7.30 7.19 0.03
CA VAL A 125 6.23 7.08 -0.98
C VAL A 125 6.04 5.62 -1.33
N GLN A 126 4.82 5.16 -1.21
CA GLN A 126 4.37 3.82 -1.56
C GLN A 126 3.42 3.89 -2.77
N GLY A 127 3.21 2.77 -3.44
CA GLY A 127 2.27 2.69 -4.55
C GLY A 127 1.53 1.36 -4.58
N TYR A 128 0.31 1.41 -5.02
CA TYR A 128 -0.47 0.24 -5.36
C TYR A 128 -1.30 0.54 -6.59
N ASP A 129 -1.25 -0.36 -7.56
CA ASP A 129 -2.13 -0.38 -8.70
C ASP A 129 -2.69 -1.79 -8.91
N TYR A 130 -3.91 -1.83 -9.42
CA TYR A 130 -4.58 -3.01 -9.94
C TYR A 130 -4.56 -2.94 -11.46
N ALA A 131 -4.31 -4.06 -12.13
CA ALA A 131 -4.43 -4.16 -13.56
C ALA A 131 -5.62 -5.05 -13.92
N PHE A 132 -6.34 -4.69 -14.98
CA PHE A 132 -7.33 -5.56 -15.57
C PHE A 132 -6.63 -6.52 -16.55
N ASP A 133 -6.21 -7.67 -16.04
CA ASP A 133 -5.44 -8.67 -16.80
C ASP A 133 -6.33 -9.70 -17.49
N ASP A 134 -7.56 -9.87 -17.02
CA ASP A 134 -8.49 -10.86 -17.52
C ASP A 134 -9.89 -10.27 -17.79
N PRO A 135 -10.64 -10.77 -18.78
CA PRO A 135 -11.99 -10.27 -19.10
C PRO A 135 -12.98 -10.36 -17.93
N TRP A 136 -12.82 -11.34 -17.02
CA TRP A 136 -13.70 -11.53 -15.87
C TRP A 136 -13.45 -10.51 -14.74
N GLU A 137 -12.38 -9.72 -14.84
CA GLU A 137 -12.08 -8.61 -13.93
C GLU A 137 -12.73 -7.30 -14.35
N LEU A 138 -13.26 -7.20 -15.57
CA LEU A 138 -13.86 -6.00 -16.15
C LEU A 138 -15.26 -5.75 -15.60
N VAL A 139 -15.40 -5.70 -14.27
CA VAL A 139 -16.69 -5.55 -13.59
C VAL A 139 -16.93 -4.08 -13.24
N PRO A 140 -17.93 -3.42 -13.87
CA PRO A 140 -18.29 -2.04 -13.56
C PRO A 140 -18.83 -1.89 -12.13
N GLY A 141 -18.62 -0.70 -11.57
CA GLY A 141 -19.08 -0.36 -10.24
C GLY A 141 -17.98 0.14 -9.32
N PRO A 142 -18.24 0.25 -8.01
CA PRO A 142 -17.29 0.74 -7.04
C PRO A 142 -16.21 -0.29 -6.70
N TRP A 143 -14.95 0.10 -6.84
CA TRP A 143 -13.78 -0.65 -6.42
C TRP A 143 -13.13 0.11 -5.27
N THR A 144 -13.21 -0.42 -4.04
CA THR A 144 -12.74 0.29 -2.84
C THR A 144 -11.47 -0.31 -2.30
N LEU A 145 -10.43 0.51 -2.17
CA LEU A 145 -9.15 0.18 -1.57
C LEU A 145 -9.08 0.74 -0.15
N GLN A 146 -8.71 -0.12 0.80
CA GLN A 146 -8.50 0.27 2.18
C GLN A 146 -7.11 -0.13 2.66
N TYR A 147 -6.53 0.69 3.55
CA TYR A 147 -5.35 0.34 4.33
C TYR A 147 -5.65 0.45 5.82
N TRP A 148 -5.22 -0.56 6.56
CA TRP A 148 -5.42 -0.68 8.00
C TRP A 148 -4.08 -0.89 8.70
N TYR A 149 -3.91 -0.25 9.84
CA TYR A 149 -2.82 -0.52 10.77
C TYR A 149 -3.42 -1.05 12.08
N GLY A 150 -3.20 -2.32 12.38
CA GLY A 150 -4.00 -3.03 13.39
C GLY A 150 -5.50 -2.96 13.04
N ASP A 151 -6.30 -2.51 13.99
CA ASP A 151 -7.76 -2.37 13.84
C ASP A 151 -8.18 -0.98 13.35
N ARG A 152 -7.23 -0.09 13.10
CA ARG A 152 -7.51 1.27 12.65
C ARG A 152 -7.41 1.39 11.13
N LYS A 153 -8.52 1.78 10.50
CA LYS A 153 -8.55 2.12 9.08
C LYS A 153 -7.90 3.49 8.87
N LEU A 154 -6.79 3.52 8.11
CA LEU A 154 -6.01 4.71 7.82
C LEU A 154 -6.41 5.36 6.50
N LEU A 155 -6.89 4.55 5.54
CA LEU A 155 -7.29 5.01 4.22
C LEU A 155 -8.48 4.19 3.72
N GLU A 156 -9.40 4.89 3.05
CA GLU A 156 -10.44 4.29 2.20
C GLU A 156 -10.64 5.19 0.99
N GLN A 157 -10.47 4.61 -0.21
CA GLN A 157 -10.66 5.30 -1.48
C GLN A 157 -11.39 4.39 -2.46
N THR A 158 -12.33 4.99 -3.21
CA THR A 158 -13.14 4.25 -4.18
C THR A 158 -12.90 4.78 -5.58
N PHE A 159 -12.58 3.87 -6.50
CA PHE A 159 -12.59 4.09 -7.94
C PHE A 159 -13.94 3.63 -8.49
N THR A 160 -14.48 4.37 -9.45
CA THR A 160 -15.69 3.98 -10.17
C THR A 160 -15.30 3.40 -11.52
N VAL A 161 -15.43 2.10 -11.66
CA VAL A 161 -15.21 1.42 -12.96
C VAL A 161 -16.46 1.56 -13.81
N VAL A 162 -16.29 2.00 -15.06
CA VAL A 162 -17.38 2.25 -16.00
C VAL A 162 -17.22 1.45 -17.30
N ASN A 163 -18.30 1.04 -17.89
CA ASN A 163 -18.28 0.49 -19.26
C ASN A 163 -17.83 1.57 -20.25
N GLN A 164 -17.13 1.16 -21.29
CA GLN A 164 -16.84 1.99 -22.45
C GLN A 164 -18.04 2.04 -23.39
#